data_ff1d1dbfa78d6f065b8d7f288e9ff660
#
_entry.id   ff1d1dbfa78d6f065b8d7f288e9ff660
#
_cell.length_a   1.000
_cell.length_b   1.000
_cell.length_c   1.000
_cell.angle_alpha   90.00
_cell.angle_beta   90.00
_cell.angle_gamma   90.00
#
_symmetry.space_group_name_H-M   'P 1'
#
loop_
_entity.id
_entity.type
_entity.pdbx_description
1 polymer ?
#
loop_
_entity_poly.entity_id
_entity_poly.type
_entity_poly.pdbx_seq_one_letter_code
_entity_poly.pdbx_strand_id
1 'polypeptide(L)'
;MSPILLVGTYLLTMALTLSLRPLAYATGLIDYPGGRKTHGNPTPMTGGLGIYLGLLSISILSPVLMAQYQALLLLSGLVLIIGIVDDMYDIQASVRLVCHGTAALGMALSADVKLDTFGDLLFFGPIQLGILSLPLTAFATVGVINAVNMSDGLDGL
;
A
#
# COMPACT_ATOMS: atom_id res chain seq x y z
N MET A 1 4.35 10.04 18.63
CA MET A 1 4.40 11.02 17.52
C MET A 1 3.76 12.31 17.99
N SER A 2 4.37 13.49 17.74
CA SER A 2 3.74 14.75 18.14
C SER A 2 2.52 15.04 17.23
N PRO A 3 1.43 15.66 17.77
CA PRO A 3 0.26 16.04 16.95
C PRO A 3 0.64 16.94 15.77
N ILE A 4 1.65 17.78 15.93
CA ILE A 4 2.18 18.67 14.87
C ILE A 4 2.73 17.85 13.70
N LEU A 5 3.45 16.77 13.99
CA LEU A 5 4.01 15.90 12.96
C LEU A 5 2.90 15.19 12.17
N LEU A 6 1.84 14.74 12.85
CA LEU A 6 0.68 14.12 12.21
C LEU A 6 -0.03 15.08 11.26
N VAL A 7 -0.34 16.30 11.75
CA VAL A 7 -0.99 17.32 10.93
C VAL A 7 -0.11 17.75 9.78
N GLY A 8 1.19 17.93 10.01
CA GLY A 8 2.16 18.26 8.96
C GLY A 8 2.24 17.19 7.87
N THR A 9 2.29 15.91 8.25
CA THR A 9 2.29 14.79 7.29
C THR A 9 0.99 14.75 6.48
N TYR A 10 -0.15 14.95 7.13
CA TYR A 10 -1.45 14.99 6.45
C TYR A 10 -1.50 16.12 5.40
N LEU A 11 -1.14 17.35 5.79
CA LEU A 11 -1.13 18.50 4.89
C LEU A 11 -0.15 18.32 3.72
N LEU A 12 1.03 17.77 4.00
CA LEU A 12 2.03 17.46 2.97
C LEU A 12 1.50 16.43 1.98
N THR A 13 0.93 15.33 2.46
CA THR A 13 0.35 14.29 1.62
C THR A 13 -0.78 14.84 0.74
N MET A 14 -1.66 15.65 1.32
CA MET A 14 -2.75 16.30 0.58
C MET A 14 -2.18 17.24 -0.51
N ALA A 15 -1.19 18.06 -0.19
CA ALA A 15 -0.55 18.95 -1.15
C ALA A 15 0.14 18.18 -2.28
N LEU A 16 0.86 17.09 -1.96
CA LEU A 16 1.48 16.21 -2.96
C LEU A 16 0.45 15.56 -3.86
N THR A 17 -0.62 14.99 -3.31
CA THR A 17 -1.70 14.37 -4.09
C THR A 17 -2.32 15.36 -5.08
N LEU A 18 -2.56 16.60 -4.66
CA LEU A 18 -3.11 17.65 -5.51
C LEU A 18 -2.11 18.12 -6.59
N SER A 19 -0.84 18.30 -6.21
CA SER A 19 0.21 18.77 -7.13
C SER A 19 0.59 17.74 -8.20
N LEU A 20 0.35 16.45 -7.95
CA LEU A 20 0.60 15.37 -8.91
C LEU A 20 -0.50 15.21 -9.97
N ARG A 21 -1.66 15.87 -9.82
CA ARG A 21 -2.75 15.76 -10.80
C ARG A 21 -2.34 16.15 -12.24
N PRO A 22 -1.61 17.26 -12.49
CA PRO A 22 -1.18 17.59 -13.84
C PRO A 22 -0.28 16.51 -14.46
N LEU A 23 0.59 15.89 -13.62
CA LEU A 23 1.44 14.78 -14.05
C LEU A 23 0.61 13.56 -14.44
N ALA A 24 -0.41 13.21 -13.65
CA ALA A 24 -1.32 12.12 -13.97
C ALA A 24 -2.03 12.32 -15.31
N TYR A 25 -2.48 13.54 -15.60
CA TYR A 25 -3.05 13.88 -16.91
C TYR A 25 -2.04 13.78 -18.05
N ALA A 26 -0.80 14.18 -17.82
CA ALA A 26 0.27 14.12 -18.82
C ALA A 26 0.76 12.68 -19.09
N THR A 27 0.70 11.80 -18.10
CA THR A 27 1.18 10.40 -18.20
C THR A 27 0.07 9.41 -18.55
N GLY A 28 -1.19 9.85 -18.55
CA GLY A 28 -2.34 8.95 -18.77
C GLY A 28 -2.73 8.10 -17.55
N LEU A 29 -2.23 8.44 -16.34
CA LEU A 29 -2.61 7.79 -15.08
C LEU A 29 -3.98 8.33 -14.62
N ILE A 30 -5.01 8.00 -15.40
CA ILE A 30 -6.37 8.52 -15.25
C ILE A 30 -7.34 7.36 -15.28
N ASP A 31 -8.22 7.32 -14.29
CA ASP A 31 -9.37 6.43 -14.28
C ASP A 31 -10.53 7.06 -15.09
N TYR A 32 -10.92 6.39 -16.16
CA TYR A 32 -12.04 6.81 -17.01
C TYR A 32 -13.34 6.16 -16.55
N PRO A 33 -14.47 6.92 -16.55
CA PRO A 33 -15.77 6.35 -16.24
C PRO A 33 -16.16 5.30 -17.29
N GLY A 34 -16.64 4.14 -16.82
CA GLY A 34 -17.10 3.07 -17.71
C GLY A 34 -17.35 1.75 -16.98
N GLY A 35 -18.24 0.92 -17.52
CA GLY A 35 -18.55 -0.40 -16.98
C GLY A 35 -19.15 -0.38 -15.58
N ARG A 36 -18.41 -0.85 -14.59
CA ARG A 36 -18.86 -0.91 -13.18
C ARG A 36 -18.58 0.38 -12.39
N LYS A 37 -17.92 1.37 -13.03
CA LYS A 37 -17.47 2.60 -12.35
C LYS A 37 -18.58 3.64 -12.40
N THR A 38 -18.91 4.21 -11.27
CA THR A 38 -20.08 5.12 -11.08
C THR A 38 -19.72 6.60 -11.16
N HIS A 39 -18.41 6.96 -11.15
CA HIS A 39 -18.00 8.36 -11.26
C HIS A 39 -18.20 8.90 -12.69
N GLY A 40 -18.71 10.13 -12.80
CA GLY A 40 -19.06 10.76 -14.08
C GLY A 40 -17.90 11.48 -14.80
N ASN A 41 -16.75 11.68 -14.14
CA ASN A 41 -15.61 12.43 -14.67
C ASN A 41 -14.31 11.61 -14.60
N PRO A 42 -13.38 11.79 -15.56
CA PRO A 42 -12.03 11.20 -15.48
C PRO A 42 -11.33 11.63 -14.20
N THR A 43 -10.83 10.68 -13.43
CA THR A 43 -10.24 10.90 -12.10
C THR A 43 -8.76 10.55 -12.10
N PRO A 44 -7.84 11.50 -11.75
CA PRO A 44 -6.41 11.21 -11.65
C PRO A 44 -6.10 10.23 -10.50
N MET A 45 -5.41 9.15 -10.79
CA MET A 45 -5.01 8.13 -9.82
C MET A 45 -3.72 8.53 -9.08
N THR A 46 -3.76 9.62 -8.31
CA THR A 46 -2.60 10.18 -7.59
C THR A 46 -2.57 9.85 -6.10
N GLY A 47 -3.62 9.23 -5.56
CA GLY A 47 -3.77 9.00 -4.11
C GLY A 47 -2.64 8.17 -3.52
N GLY A 48 -2.41 6.98 -4.05
CA GLY A 48 -1.34 6.08 -3.58
C GLY A 48 0.05 6.70 -3.68
N LEU A 49 0.34 7.39 -4.81
CA LEU A 49 1.62 8.07 -5.02
C LEU A 49 1.80 9.23 -4.02
N GLY A 50 0.76 10.03 -3.78
CA GLY A 50 0.80 11.12 -2.81
C GLY A 50 1.03 10.64 -1.37
N ILE A 51 0.35 9.56 -0.96
CA ILE A 51 0.53 8.93 0.36
C ILE A 51 1.97 8.42 0.51
N TYR A 52 2.46 7.68 -0.47
CA TYR A 52 3.82 7.13 -0.43
C TYR A 52 4.89 8.22 -0.35
N LEU A 53 4.80 9.26 -1.19
CA LEU A 53 5.74 10.39 -1.17
C LEU A 53 5.64 11.19 0.13
N GLY A 54 4.46 11.33 0.71
CA GLY A 54 4.27 11.95 2.03
C GLY A 54 4.99 11.17 3.13
N LEU A 55 4.81 9.85 3.18
CA LEU A 55 5.50 8.97 4.13
C LEU A 55 7.02 8.94 3.92
N LEU A 56 7.46 8.88 2.68
CA LEU A 56 8.88 8.91 2.32
C LEU A 56 9.52 10.23 2.75
N SER A 57 8.87 11.36 2.48
CA SER A 57 9.37 12.69 2.86
C SER A 57 9.58 12.83 4.36
N ILE A 58 8.60 12.41 5.17
CA ILE A 58 8.72 12.48 6.62
C ILE A 58 9.80 11.53 7.16
N SER A 59 9.98 10.37 6.52
CA SER A 59 11.00 9.40 6.91
C SER A 59 12.41 9.91 6.59
N ILE A 60 12.60 10.58 5.45
CA ILE A 60 13.87 11.22 5.08
C ILE A 60 14.22 12.34 6.08
N LEU A 61 13.24 13.12 6.53
CA LEU A 61 13.45 14.19 7.51
C LEU A 61 13.73 13.67 8.92
N SER A 62 13.49 12.40 9.20
CA SER A 62 13.74 11.77 10.50
C SER A 62 14.63 10.53 10.32
N PRO A 63 15.94 10.61 10.58
CA PRO A 63 16.85 9.47 10.48
C PRO A 63 16.41 8.25 11.29
N VAL A 64 15.74 8.47 12.42
CA VAL A 64 15.21 7.39 13.26
C VAL A 64 14.09 6.63 12.54
N LEU A 65 13.13 7.35 11.94
CA LEU A 65 12.05 6.72 11.17
C LEU A 65 12.60 6.03 9.92
N MET A 66 13.55 6.66 9.24
CA MET A 66 14.18 6.07 8.07
C MET A 66 14.90 4.76 8.41
N ALA A 67 15.68 4.72 9.48
CA ALA A 67 16.37 3.50 9.91
C ALA A 67 15.39 2.39 10.33
N GLN A 68 14.30 2.76 10.99
CA GLN A 68 13.31 1.80 11.48
C GLN A 68 12.42 1.24 10.36
N TYR A 69 12.04 2.04 9.37
CA TYR A 69 11.04 1.68 8.37
C TYR A 69 11.57 1.59 6.93
N GLN A 70 12.89 1.65 6.71
CA GLN A 70 13.48 1.62 5.37
C GLN A 70 13.05 0.41 4.53
N ALA A 71 13.04 -0.78 5.10
CA ALA A 71 12.63 -1.99 4.38
C ALA A 71 11.13 -1.93 4.01
N LEU A 72 10.28 -1.48 4.92
CA LEU A 72 8.86 -1.27 4.67
C LEU A 72 8.63 -0.24 3.56
N LEU A 73 9.35 0.88 3.59
CA LEU A 73 9.27 1.92 2.56
C LEU A 73 9.71 1.40 1.19
N LEU A 74 10.83 0.69 1.10
CA LEU A 74 11.31 0.12 -0.17
C LEU A 74 10.31 -0.87 -0.76
N LEU A 75 9.76 -1.76 0.05
CA LEU A 75 8.84 -2.80 -0.41
C LEU A 75 7.44 -2.26 -0.70
N SER A 76 6.95 -1.27 0.06
CA SER A 76 5.71 -0.57 -0.28
C SER A 76 5.86 0.27 -1.55
N GLY A 77 7.05 0.85 -1.81
CA GLY A 77 7.37 1.49 -3.08
C GLY A 77 7.30 0.52 -4.27
N LEU A 78 7.79 -0.71 -4.09
CA LEU A 78 7.66 -1.75 -5.11
C LEU A 78 6.19 -2.09 -5.39
N VAL A 79 5.37 -2.27 -4.35
CA VAL A 79 3.93 -2.52 -4.49
C VAL A 79 3.24 -1.35 -5.19
N LEU A 80 3.60 -0.11 -4.86
CA LEU A 80 3.09 1.09 -5.53
C LEU A 80 3.42 1.11 -7.02
N ILE A 81 4.68 0.80 -7.39
CA ILE A 81 5.09 0.75 -8.80
C ILE A 81 4.28 -0.31 -9.55
N ILE A 82 4.09 -1.48 -8.97
CA ILE A 82 3.27 -2.54 -9.54
C ILE A 82 1.83 -2.07 -9.71
N GLY A 83 1.24 -1.39 -8.72
CA GLY A 83 -0.09 -0.82 -8.81
C GLY A 83 -0.21 0.20 -9.95
N ILE A 84 0.75 1.13 -10.08
CA ILE A 84 0.77 2.10 -11.19
C ILE A 84 0.85 1.40 -12.56
N VAL A 85 1.69 0.37 -12.67
CA VAL A 85 1.81 -0.40 -13.91
C VAL A 85 0.52 -1.17 -14.22
N ASP A 86 -0.14 -1.73 -13.19
CA ASP A 86 -1.44 -2.40 -13.32
C ASP A 86 -2.52 -1.42 -13.83
N ASP A 87 -2.59 -0.25 -13.22
CA ASP A 87 -3.55 0.82 -13.60
C ASP A 87 -3.33 1.32 -15.04
N MET A 88 -2.09 1.31 -15.53
CA MET A 88 -1.76 1.78 -16.89
C MET A 88 -1.91 0.70 -17.97
N TYR A 89 -1.63 -0.56 -17.63
CA TYR A 89 -1.44 -1.63 -18.65
C TYR A 89 -2.31 -2.87 -18.41
N ASP A 90 -3.14 -2.90 -17.35
CA ASP A 90 -4.03 -4.03 -17.00
C ASP A 90 -3.27 -5.36 -17.00
N ILE A 91 -2.28 -5.49 -16.11
CA ILE A 91 -1.43 -6.68 -16.03
C ILE A 91 -2.22 -7.91 -15.55
N GLN A 92 -1.77 -9.08 -15.98
CA GLN A 92 -2.42 -10.35 -15.60
C GLN A 92 -2.46 -10.51 -14.07
N ALA A 93 -3.60 -10.94 -13.54
CA ALA A 93 -3.80 -11.14 -12.10
C ALA A 93 -2.75 -12.06 -11.46
N SER A 94 -2.28 -13.09 -12.19
CA SER A 94 -1.21 -13.99 -11.74
C SER A 94 0.12 -13.28 -11.52
N VAL A 95 0.50 -12.37 -12.42
CA VAL A 95 1.74 -11.57 -12.31
C VAL A 95 1.62 -10.64 -11.10
N ARG A 96 0.50 -9.94 -10.95
CA ARG A 96 0.21 -9.08 -9.80
C ARG A 96 0.30 -9.84 -8.47
N LEU A 97 -0.32 -11.02 -8.38
CA LEU A 97 -0.27 -11.87 -7.19
C LEU A 97 1.15 -12.31 -6.84
N VAL A 98 1.95 -12.72 -7.83
CA VAL A 98 3.37 -13.09 -7.62
C VAL A 98 4.17 -11.89 -7.12
N CYS A 99 4.00 -10.72 -7.71
CA CYS A 99 4.69 -9.50 -7.31
C CYS A 99 4.32 -9.07 -5.88
N HIS A 100 3.03 -9.08 -5.54
CA HIS A 100 2.58 -8.79 -4.17
C HIS A 100 3.08 -9.83 -3.17
N GLY A 101 3.09 -11.11 -3.55
CA GLY A 101 3.61 -12.20 -2.73
C GLY A 101 5.11 -12.06 -2.45
N THR A 102 5.90 -11.70 -3.45
CA THR A 102 7.35 -11.47 -3.27
C THR A 102 7.63 -10.25 -2.40
N ALA A 103 6.87 -9.16 -2.57
CA ALA A 103 6.97 -7.99 -1.70
C ALA A 103 6.58 -8.32 -0.25
N ALA A 104 5.50 -9.09 -0.04
CA ALA A 104 5.06 -9.53 1.28
C ALA A 104 6.09 -10.42 2.00
N LEU A 105 6.68 -11.38 1.27
CA LEU A 105 7.76 -12.20 1.79
C LEU A 105 9.00 -11.38 2.11
N GLY A 106 9.36 -10.44 1.23
CA GLY A 106 10.46 -9.51 1.47
C GLY A 106 10.24 -8.69 2.75
N MET A 107 9.04 -8.19 3.00
CA MET A 107 8.68 -7.48 4.24
C MET A 107 8.81 -8.38 5.47
N ALA A 108 8.25 -9.58 5.41
CA ALA A 108 8.28 -10.52 6.53
C ALA A 108 9.72 -10.92 6.91
N LEU A 109 10.61 -11.03 5.94
CA LEU A 109 12.00 -11.45 6.15
C LEU A 109 12.93 -10.28 6.53
N SER A 110 12.74 -9.08 5.96
CA SER A 110 13.69 -7.97 6.14
C SER A 110 13.25 -6.94 7.16
N ALA A 111 11.95 -6.76 7.37
CA ALA A 111 11.40 -5.79 8.32
C ALA A 111 10.89 -6.44 9.61
N ASP A 112 11.03 -7.76 9.75
CA ASP A 112 10.47 -8.57 10.86
C ASP A 112 8.96 -8.30 11.10
N VAL A 113 8.26 -7.94 10.01
CA VAL A 113 6.82 -7.70 10.02
C VAL A 113 6.12 -8.99 9.62
N LYS A 114 5.85 -9.85 10.59
CA LYS A 114 5.24 -11.15 10.36
C LYS A 114 4.20 -11.49 11.43
N LEU A 115 3.26 -12.33 11.05
CA LEU A 115 2.27 -12.90 11.96
C LEU A 115 2.91 -14.08 12.68
N ASP A 116 3.25 -13.94 13.96
CA ASP A 116 3.83 -15.03 14.76
C ASP A 116 2.78 -15.76 15.59
N THR A 117 1.65 -15.13 15.82
CA THR A 117 0.57 -15.70 16.63
C THR A 117 -0.79 -15.16 16.18
N PHE A 118 -1.84 -15.96 16.35
CA PHE A 118 -3.23 -15.50 16.26
C PHE A 118 -3.77 -14.91 17.57
N GLY A 119 -2.94 -14.77 18.60
CA GLY A 119 -3.39 -14.36 19.91
C GLY A 119 -4.18 -15.47 20.62
N ASP A 120 -4.86 -15.11 21.69
CA ASP A 120 -5.68 -16.03 22.50
C ASP A 120 -7.14 -16.04 22.01
N LEU A 121 -7.38 -16.64 20.85
CA LEU A 121 -8.73 -16.72 20.25
C LEU A 121 -9.65 -17.73 20.96
N LEU A 122 -9.08 -18.74 21.63
CA LEU A 122 -9.82 -19.87 22.19
C LEU A 122 -9.76 -19.90 23.71
N PHE A 123 -9.23 -18.85 24.35
CA PHE A 123 -9.06 -18.74 25.82
C PHE A 123 -8.17 -19.84 26.43
N PHE A 124 -7.31 -20.48 25.63
CA PHE A 124 -6.33 -21.49 26.07
C PHE A 124 -4.88 -20.99 25.97
N GLY A 125 -4.69 -19.69 25.70
CA GLY A 125 -3.41 -19.06 25.47
C GLY A 125 -3.13 -18.77 24.00
N PRO A 126 -2.05 -18.01 23.68
CA PRO A 126 -1.76 -17.57 22.32
C PRO A 126 -1.39 -18.74 21.41
N ILE A 127 -2.07 -18.83 20.27
CA ILE A 127 -1.83 -19.84 19.24
C ILE A 127 -0.61 -19.41 18.43
N GLN A 128 0.51 -20.07 18.63
CA GLN A 128 1.75 -19.80 17.90
C GLN A 128 1.73 -20.41 16.52
N LEU A 129 2.14 -19.64 15.50
CA LEU A 129 2.12 -20.07 14.09
C LEU A 129 3.37 -20.84 13.67
N GLY A 130 4.50 -20.62 14.32
CA GLY A 130 5.75 -21.32 14.03
C GLY A 130 6.12 -21.25 12.53
N ILE A 131 6.29 -22.41 11.89
CA ILE A 131 6.65 -22.49 10.46
C ILE A 131 5.59 -21.89 9.51
N LEU A 132 4.35 -21.78 9.95
CA LEU A 132 3.26 -21.17 9.16
C LEU A 132 3.29 -19.64 9.20
N SER A 133 4.11 -19.02 10.05
CA SER A 133 4.20 -17.56 10.18
C SER A 133 4.44 -16.86 8.84
N LEU A 134 5.48 -17.25 8.10
CA LEU A 134 5.81 -16.66 6.79
C LEU A 134 4.73 -16.86 5.72
N PRO A 135 4.26 -18.09 5.44
CA PRO A 135 3.24 -18.29 4.42
C PRO A 135 1.91 -17.63 4.76
N LEU A 136 1.51 -17.61 6.02
CA LEU A 136 0.29 -16.93 6.46
C LEU A 136 0.44 -15.40 6.38
N THR A 137 1.61 -14.85 6.72
CA THR A 137 1.89 -13.43 6.55
C THR A 137 1.79 -13.03 5.08
N ALA A 138 2.43 -13.77 4.18
CA ALA A 138 2.36 -13.50 2.75
C ALA A 138 0.92 -13.60 2.22
N PHE A 139 0.20 -14.65 2.58
CA PHE A 139 -1.20 -14.85 2.19
C PHE A 139 -2.11 -13.72 2.69
N ALA A 140 -2.00 -13.34 3.97
CA ALA A 140 -2.79 -12.26 4.56
C ALA A 140 -2.49 -10.91 3.90
N THR A 141 -1.21 -10.60 3.68
CA THR A 141 -0.79 -9.35 3.03
C THR A 141 -1.32 -9.26 1.60
N VAL A 142 -1.14 -10.30 0.80
CA VAL A 142 -1.68 -10.37 -0.56
C VAL A 142 -3.20 -10.27 -0.56
N GLY A 143 -3.86 -10.96 0.37
CA GLY A 143 -5.31 -10.91 0.54
C GLY A 143 -5.81 -9.49 0.82
N VAL A 144 -5.17 -8.78 1.75
CA VAL A 144 -5.53 -7.38 2.09
C VAL A 144 -5.27 -6.45 0.90
N ILE A 145 -4.12 -6.54 0.23
CA ILE A 145 -3.81 -5.71 -0.95
C ILE A 145 -4.89 -5.90 -2.02
N ASN A 146 -5.25 -7.15 -2.35
CA ASN A 146 -6.27 -7.41 -3.35
C ASN A 146 -7.68 -7.02 -2.89
N ALA A 147 -8.02 -7.21 -1.62
CA ALA A 147 -9.31 -6.79 -1.09
C ALA A 147 -9.48 -5.26 -1.18
N VAL A 148 -8.46 -4.49 -0.79
CA VAL A 148 -8.46 -3.02 -0.92
C VAL A 148 -8.58 -2.60 -2.38
N ASN A 149 -7.80 -3.22 -3.29
CA ASN A 149 -7.88 -2.92 -4.72
C ASN A 149 -9.26 -3.23 -5.32
N MET A 150 -9.92 -4.29 -4.86
CA MET A 150 -11.29 -4.61 -5.31
C MET A 150 -12.35 -3.67 -4.70
N SER A 151 -12.11 -3.14 -3.51
CA SER A 151 -13.04 -2.24 -2.83
C SER A 151 -13.04 -0.82 -3.40
N ASP A 152 -11.99 -0.42 -4.11
CA ASP A 152 -11.87 0.89 -4.76
C ASP A 152 -12.96 1.15 -5.84
N GLY A 153 -13.64 0.10 -6.29
CA GLY A 153 -14.80 0.19 -7.21
C GLY A 153 -16.16 0.24 -6.54
N LEU A 154 -16.23 0.30 -5.20
CA LEU A 154 -17.50 0.33 -4.46
C LEU A 154 -17.85 1.76 -4.04
N ASP A 155 -19.10 2.17 -4.32
CA ASP A 155 -19.64 3.43 -3.82
C ASP A 155 -19.69 3.41 -2.29
N GLY A 156 -19.11 4.44 -1.66
CA GLY A 156 -19.18 4.64 -0.21
C GLY A 156 -17.88 4.33 0.55
N LEU A 157 -16.77 4.17 -0.16
CA LEU A 157 -15.42 4.13 0.43
C LEU A 157 -14.76 5.51 0.37
#